data_f61e2ac2849e1bbc13f861e775c7edb6
#
_entry.id   f61e2ac2849e1bbc13f861e775c7edb6
#
_cell.length_a   1.000
_cell.length_b   1.000
_cell.length_c   1.000
_cell.angle_alpha   90.00
_cell.angle_beta   90.00
_cell.angle_gamma   90.00
#
_symmetry.space_group_name_H-M   'P 1'
#
loop_
_entity.id
_entity.type
_entity.pdbx_description
1 polymer ?
#
loop_
_entity_poly.entity_id
_entity_poly.type
_entity_poly.pdbx_seq_one_letter_code
_entity_poly.pdbx_strand_id
1 'polypeptide(L)'
;MTLHAAVTTFVRAALPAPPARVLEVGAGSGELAAVLEDAGYDVVAIDPAGQSPAVRAVSLHEVDEPAASFDAAVAVVSLHHVEPLTESFRRLGQLVRPGGVLIVDELDVERFDDRAASWLIEHRGAAGHETHSDPHDLVADLRGHLHPLDRIRGALEEWFDLGEPVRGAYLFRWELPPELRDPEEQLIAAGRLPATGARLIGTRR
;
A
#
# COMPACT_ATOMS: atom_id res chain seq x y z
N MET A 1 8.13 -8.68 0.58
CA MET A 1 8.32 -7.52 -0.36
C MET A 1 9.37 -6.61 0.28
N THR A 2 10.38 -6.18 -0.44
CA THR A 2 11.43 -5.30 0.11
C THR A 2 10.93 -3.84 0.15
N LEU A 3 11.16 -3.15 1.27
CA LEU A 3 10.82 -1.74 1.41
C LEU A 3 11.72 -0.87 0.50
N HIS A 4 11.11 -0.16 -0.44
CA HIS A 4 11.84 0.74 -1.34
C HIS A 4 11.99 2.14 -0.75
N ALA A 5 13.16 2.76 -0.89
CA ALA A 5 13.45 4.11 -0.40
C ALA A 5 12.43 5.16 -0.86
N ALA A 6 11.88 5.02 -2.07
CA ALA A 6 10.84 5.91 -2.60
C ALA A 6 9.50 5.82 -1.82
N VAL A 7 9.19 4.68 -1.20
CA VAL A 7 8.00 4.51 -0.35
C VAL A 7 8.25 5.22 0.98
N THR A 8 9.37 4.94 1.61
CA THR A 8 9.76 5.59 2.87
C THR A 8 9.80 7.12 2.74
N THR A 9 10.37 7.62 1.63
CA THR A 9 10.42 9.07 1.34
C THR A 9 9.00 9.65 1.21
N PHE A 10 8.10 8.99 0.47
CA PHE A 10 6.72 9.42 0.33
C PHE A 10 5.98 9.43 1.67
N VAL A 11 6.06 8.34 2.43
CA VAL A 11 5.40 8.21 3.73
C VAL A 11 5.88 9.30 4.68
N ARG A 12 7.21 9.48 4.83
CA ARG A 12 7.78 10.48 5.74
C ARG A 12 7.46 11.92 5.35
N ALA A 13 7.33 12.20 4.07
CA ALA A 13 6.96 13.54 3.59
C ALA A 13 5.49 13.90 3.91
N ALA A 14 4.62 12.89 4.05
CA ALA A 14 3.20 13.07 4.32
C ALA A 14 2.83 12.94 5.81
N LEU A 15 3.68 12.31 6.62
CA LEU A 15 3.46 12.17 8.07
C LEU A 15 3.61 13.53 8.79
N PRO A 16 2.85 13.74 9.89
CA PRO A 16 3.14 14.86 10.80
C PRO A 16 4.55 14.71 11.39
N ALA A 17 5.12 15.83 11.87
CA ALA A 17 6.43 15.77 12.52
C ALA A 17 6.39 14.89 13.79
N PRO A 18 7.47 14.13 14.09
CA PRO A 18 7.56 13.39 15.34
C PRO A 18 7.69 14.36 16.55
N PRO A 19 7.27 13.94 17.77
CA PRO A 19 6.64 12.65 18.02
C PRO A 19 5.17 12.63 17.54
N ALA A 20 4.80 11.55 16.85
CA ALA A 20 3.43 11.30 16.44
C ALA A 20 3.15 9.79 16.51
N ARG A 21 1.92 9.42 16.83
CA ARG A 21 1.51 8.02 16.91
C ARG A 21 0.94 7.54 15.58
N VAL A 22 1.52 6.50 15.02
CA VAL A 22 1.23 6.00 13.67
C VAL A 22 0.74 4.55 13.72
N LEU A 23 -0.36 4.27 13.03
CA LEU A 23 -0.84 2.91 12.78
C LEU A 23 -0.32 2.47 11.39
N GLU A 24 0.47 1.41 11.32
CA GLU A 24 0.82 0.77 10.05
C GLU A 24 -0.09 -0.45 9.82
N VAL A 25 -0.84 -0.43 8.73
CA VAL A 25 -1.80 -1.46 8.33
C VAL A 25 -1.19 -2.38 7.27
N GLY A 26 -1.10 -3.69 7.56
CA GLY A 26 -0.48 -4.67 6.69
C GLY A 26 1.04 -4.53 6.67
N ALA A 27 1.63 -4.48 7.86
CA ALA A 27 3.06 -4.20 8.06
C ALA A 27 4.00 -5.33 7.59
N GLY A 28 3.48 -6.52 7.29
CA GLY A 28 4.29 -7.66 6.87
C GLY A 28 5.39 -7.99 7.88
N SER A 29 6.65 -7.83 7.48
CA SER A 29 7.83 -8.04 8.34
C SER A 29 8.09 -6.90 9.33
N GLY A 30 7.45 -5.72 9.18
CA GLY A 30 7.64 -4.53 10.03
C GLY A 30 8.81 -3.65 9.62
N GLU A 31 9.29 -3.76 8.38
CA GLU A 31 10.44 -2.95 7.91
C GLU A 31 10.15 -1.45 7.92
N LEU A 32 8.94 -1.02 7.51
CA LEU A 32 8.57 0.39 7.53
C LEU A 32 8.37 0.88 8.97
N ALA A 33 7.72 0.06 9.84
CA ALA A 33 7.59 0.38 11.26
C ALA A 33 8.95 0.69 11.89
N ALA A 34 9.94 -0.18 11.71
CA ALA A 34 11.29 0.01 12.25
C ALA A 34 11.93 1.32 11.77
N VAL A 35 11.81 1.65 10.48
CA VAL A 35 12.32 2.91 9.92
C VAL A 35 11.62 4.14 10.50
N LEU A 36 10.32 4.04 10.79
CA LEU A 36 9.56 5.13 11.40
C LEU A 36 9.89 5.27 12.89
N GLU A 37 10.05 4.17 13.63
CA GLU A 37 10.49 4.17 15.03
C GLU A 37 11.88 4.81 15.18
N ASP A 38 12.82 4.46 14.31
CA ASP A 38 14.16 5.08 14.26
C ASP A 38 14.08 6.59 13.96
N ALA A 39 13.03 7.03 13.28
CA ALA A 39 12.77 8.45 13.01
C ALA A 39 12.02 9.17 14.14
N GLY A 40 11.70 8.49 15.25
CA GLY A 40 11.09 9.05 16.45
C GLY A 40 9.56 9.01 16.49
N TYR A 41 8.92 8.17 15.68
CA TYR A 41 7.47 7.91 15.74
C TYR A 41 7.13 6.80 16.75
N ASP A 42 5.95 6.89 17.38
CA ASP A 42 5.35 5.78 18.13
C ASP A 42 4.51 4.93 17.17
N VAL A 43 5.04 3.78 16.75
CA VAL A 43 4.40 2.96 15.71
C VAL A 43 3.69 1.76 16.31
N VAL A 44 2.45 1.56 15.90
CA VAL A 44 1.72 0.32 16.09
C VAL A 44 1.57 -0.35 14.73
N ALA A 45 2.33 -1.42 14.51
CA ALA A 45 2.31 -2.19 13.28
C ALA A 45 1.37 -3.39 13.43
N ILE A 46 0.46 -3.58 12.48
CA ILE A 46 -0.48 -4.70 12.45
C ILE A 46 -0.42 -5.44 11.12
N ASP A 47 -0.54 -6.78 11.19
CA ASP A 47 -0.68 -7.65 10.03
C ASP A 47 -1.33 -8.97 10.48
N PRO A 48 -2.40 -9.47 9.81
CA PRO A 48 -3.04 -10.73 10.20
C PRO A 48 -2.07 -11.93 10.24
N ALA A 49 -1.04 -11.94 9.39
CA ALA A 49 -0.04 -13.01 9.34
C ALA A 49 0.99 -12.94 10.47
N GLY A 50 1.20 -11.77 11.10
CA GLY A 50 2.08 -11.63 12.25
C GLY A 50 3.50 -12.13 12.01
N GLN A 51 4.15 -11.73 10.91
CA GLN A 51 5.44 -12.29 10.47
C GLN A 51 6.65 -11.93 11.35
N SER A 52 6.48 -11.01 12.30
CA SER A 52 7.54 -10.51 13.18
C SER A 52 6.99 -10.26 14.59
N PRO A 53 7.79 -10.46 15.66
CA PRO A 53 7.37 -10.09 17.01
C PRO A 53 7.06 -8.61 17.22
N ALA A 54 7.58 -7.74 16.37
CA ALA A 54 7.29 -6.30 16.38
C ALA A 54 5.94 -5.96 15.73
N VAL A 55 5.32 -6.91 15.01
CA VAL A 55 4.06 -6.74 14.30
C VAL A 55 2.96 -7.50 15.03
N ARG A 56 1.89 -6.82 15.41
CA ARG A 56 0.74 -7.47 16.09
C ARG A 56 -0.03 -8.31 15.07
N ALA A 57 -0.19 -9.61 15.37
CA ALA A 57 -0.98 -10.55 14.56
C ALA A 57 -2.48 -10.29 14.75
N VAL A 58 -3.00 -9.25 14.12
CA VAL A 58 -4.40 -8.82 14.22
C VAL A 58 -4.89 -8.18 12.94
N SER A 59 -6.14 -8.46 12.59
CA SER A 59 -6.83 -7.81 11.47
C SER A 59 -7.25 -6.39 11.83
N LEU A 60 -7.33 -5.49 10.85
CA LEU A 60 -7.64 -4.06 11.07
C LEU A 60 -8.96 -3.85 11.83
N HIS A 61 -10.01 -4.61 11.53
CA HIS A 61 -11.31 -4.49 12.21
C HIS A 61 -11.27 -4.94 13.67
N GLU A 62 -10.28 -5.74 14.07
CA GLU A 62 -10.10 -6.30 15.42
C GLU A 62 -9.13 -5.50 16.30
N VAL A 63 -8.50 -4.45 15.76
CA VAL A 63 -7.54 -3.64 16.52
C VAL A 63 -8.17 -3.09 17.80
N ASP A 64 -7.66 -3.49 18.95
CA ASP A 64 -8.11 -3.03 20.28
C ASP A 64 -7.25 -1.85 20.76
N GLU A 65 -7.57 -0.67 20.23
CA GLU A 65 -6.95 0.61 20.60
C GLU A 65 -8.06 1.66 20.80
N PRO A 66 -7.87 2.66 21.65
CA PRO A 66 -8.87 3.72 21.84
C PRO A 66 -9.19 4.46 20.54
N ALA A 67 -10.42 4.95 20.42
CA ALA A 67 -10.78 5.81 19.30
C ALA A 67 -9.92 7.10 19.31
N ALA A 68 -9.61 7.62 18.12
CA ALA A 68 -8.82 8.84 17.94
C ALA A 68 -7.42 8.80 18.60
N SER A 69 -6.83 7.62 18.75
CA SER A 69 -5.53 7.44 19.40
C SER A 69 -4.33 7.55 18.46
N PHE A 70 -4.55 7.64 17.14
CA PHE A 70 -3.49 7.77 16.16
C PHE A 70 -3.51 9.13 15.45
N ASP A 71 -2.35 9.74 15.31
CA ASP A 71 -2.14 10.96 14.53
C ASP A 71 -2.17 10.70 13.03
N ALA A 72 -1.73 9.50 12.63
CA ALA A 72 -1.74 9.07 11.25
C ALA A 72 -1.93 7.54 11.13
N ALA A 73 -2.38 7.11 9.96
CA ALA A 73 -2.32 5.73 9.52
C ALA A 73 -1.60 5.62 8.18
N VAL A 74 -0.85 4.53 8.01
CA VAL A 74 -0.09 4.22 6.79
C VAL A 74 -0.48 2.83 6.32
N ALA A 75 -0.75 2.68 5.04
CA ALA A 75 -1.01 1.41 4.39
C ALA A 75 -0.18 1.33 3.09
N VAL A 76 0.70 0.34 3.03
CA VAL A 76 1.57 0.13 1.86
C VAL A 76 1.31 -1.25 1.30
N VAL A 77 0.66 -1.30 0.13
CA VAL A 77 0.36 -2.55 -0.61
C VAL A 77 -0.37 -3.57 0.28
N SER A 78 -1.42 -3.12 0.94
CA SER A 78 -2.12 -3.94 1.92
C SER A 78 -3.64 -3.83 1.87
N LEU A 79 -4.19 -2.67 1.49
CA LEU A 79 -5.64 -2.44 1.56
C LEU A 79 -6.42 -3.28 0.54
N HIS A 80 -5.80 -3.68 -0.55
CA HIS A 80 -6.43 -4.53 -1.55
C HIS A 80 -6.69 -5.97 -1.06
N HIS A 81 -6.13 -6.37 0.07
CA HIS A 81 -6.40 -7.66 0.72
C HIS A 81 -7.26 -7.55 1.98
N VAL A 82 -7.63 -6.33 2.41
CA VAL A 82 -8.32 -6.14 3.69
C VAL A 82 -9.74 -6.69 3.66
N GLU A 83 -10.02 -7.65 4.55
CA GLU A 83 -11.35 -8.20 4.79
C GLU A 83 -11.68 -8.25 6.29
N PRO A 84 -12.94 -8.03 6.67
CA PRO A 84 -14.02 -7.45 5.87
C PRO A 84 -13.80 -5.95 5.63
N LEU A 85 -14.01 -5.48 4.39
CA LEU A 85 -13.62 -4.14 3.95
C LEU A 85 -14.31 -3.02 4.74
N THR A 86 -15.64 -3.07 4.82
CA THR A 86 -16.46 -2.00 5.45
C THR A 86 -16.15 -1.83 6.93
N GLU A 87 -16.10 -2.93 7.67
CA GLU A 87 -15.80 -2.94 9.10
C GLU A 87 -14.39 -2.47 9.39
N SER A 88 -13.44 -2.89 8.57
CA SER A 88 -12.03 -2.50 8.67
C SER A 88 -11.85 -1.01 8.45
N PHE A 89 -12.46 -0.44 7.42
CA PHE A 89 -12.29 0.99 7.15
C PHE A 89 -13.12 1.87 8.10
N ARG A 90 -14.26 1.38 8.59
CA ARG A 90 -14.94 2.01 9.72
C ARG A 90 -14.02 2.05 10.95
N ARG A 91 -13.35 0.94 11.26
CA ARG A 91 -12.41 0.86 12.38
C ARG A 91 -11.22 1.81 12.18
N LEU A 92 -10.64 1.85 10.99
CA LEU A 92 -9.57 2.78 10.64
C LEU A 92 -9.99 4.24 10.87
N GLY A 93 -11.19 4.61 10.39
CA GLY A 93 -11.75 5.93 10.61
C GLY A 93 -11.99 6.28 12.09
N GLN A 94 -12.29 5.28 12.93
CA GLN A 94 -12.42 5.50 14.38
C GLN A 94 -11.07 5.64 15.07
N LEU A 95 -10.04 4.93 14.62
CA LEU A 95 -8.70 4.91 15.23
C LEU A 95 -7.93 6.21 14.97
N VAL A 96 -8.02 6.76 13.77
CA VAL A 96 -7.37 8.02 13.41
C VAL A 96 -8.17 9.20 13.97
N ARG A 97 -7.50 10.12 14.66
CA ARG A 97 -8.14 11.31 15.22
C ARG A 97 -8.66 12.26 14.13
N PRO A 98 -9.68 13.08 14.40
CA PRO A 98 -10.09 14.15 13.49
C PRO A 98 -8.91 15.05 13.12
N GLY A 99 -8.74 15.35 11.83
CA GLY A 99 -7.59 16.06 11.29
C GLY A 99 -6.32 15.23 11.17
N GLY A 100 -6.33 13.94 11.58
CA GLY A 100 -5.23 13.00 11.37
C GLY A 100 -5.09 12.59 9.89
N VAL A 101 -3.94 12.04 9.54
CA VAL A 101 -3.57 11.77 8.14
C VAL A 101 -3.67 10.28 7.83
N LEU A 102 -4.22 9.95 6.67
CA LEU A 102 -4.14 8.62 6.06
C LEU A 102 -3.20 8.68 4.85
N ILE A 103 -2.23 7.78 4.80
CA ILE A 103 -1.24 7.67 3.73
C ILE A 103 -1.36 6.28 3.11
N VAL A 104 -1.63 6.22 1.82
CA VAL A 104 -1.82 4.97 1.07
C VAL A 104 -0.88 4.93 -0.12
N ASP A 105 -0.18 3.80 -0.29
CA ASP A 105 0.62 3.48 -1.47
C ASP A 105 0.18 2.09 -1.95
N GLU A 106 -0.57 2.00 -3.06
CA GLU A 106 -1.31 0.83 -3.48
C GLU A 106 -1.10 0.43 -4.94
N LEU A 107 -1.41 -0.83 -5.25
CA LEU A 107 -1.62 -1.30 -6.61
C LEU A 107 -3.02 -0.88 -7.09
N ASP A 108 -3.09 -0.23 -8.23
CA ASP A 108 -4.35 -0.03 -8.98
C ASP A 108 -4.55 -1.22 -9.94
N VAL A 109 -5.18 -2.29 -9.43
CA VAL A 109 -5.35 -3.54 -10.16
C VAL A 109 -6.20 -3.38 -11.42
N GLU A 110 -7.08 -2.38 -11.48
CA GLU A 110 -7.88 -2.12 -12.70
C GLU A 110 -7.03 -1.58 -13.83
N ARG A 111 -5.92 -0.94 -13.52
CA ARG A 111 -4.93 -0.47 -14.50
C ARG A 111 -3.89 -1.52 -14.89
N PHE A 112 -3.83 -2.63 -14.16
CA PHE A 112 -2.97 -3.75 -14.49
C PHE A 112 -3.57 -4.52 -15.67
N ASP A 113 -3.05 -4.24 -16.88
CA ASP A 113 -3.48 -4.83 -18.15
C ASP A 113 -2.45 -5.85 -18.68
N ASP A 114 -2.74 -6.46 -19.84
CA ASP A 114 -1.87 -7.46 -20.46
C ASP A 114 -0.47 -6.91 -20.78
N ARG A 115 -0.31 -5.58 -20.99
CA ARG A 115 1.01 -4.95 -21.21
C ARG A 115 1.82 -4.96 -19.90
N ALA A 116 1.19 -4.59 -18.79
CA ALA A 116 1.80 -4.63 -17.46
C ALA A 116 2.15 -6.07 -17.07
N ALA A 117 1.24 -7.02 -17.32
CA ALA A 117 1.46 -8.44 -17.07
C ALA A 117 2.62 -9.00 -17.92
N SER A 118 2.65 -8.71 -19.22
CA SER A 118 3.74 -9.14 -20.11
C SER A 118 5.09 -8.62 -19.65
N TRP A 119 5.16 -7.33 -19.30
CA TRP A 119 6.39 -6.71 -18.80
C TRP A 119 6.85 -7.38 -17.49
N LEU A 120 5.92 -7.62 -16.56
CA LEU A 120 6.22 -8.25 -15.29
C LEU A 120 6.71 -9.70 -15.47
N ILE A 121 6.03 -10.50 -16.29
CA ILE A 121 6.37 -11.89 -16.60
C ILE A 121 7.79 -11.97 -17.19
N GLU A 122 8.10 -11.13 -18.18
CA GLU A 122 9.41 -11.06 -18.82
C GLU A 122 10.52 -10.80 -17.80
N HIS A 123 10.37 -9.77 -16.95
CA HIS A 123 11.41 -9.36 -16.01
C HIS A 123 11.54 -10.31 -14.82
N ARG A 124 10.44 -10.86 -14.31
CA ARG A 124 10.49 -11.90 -13.26
C ARG A 124 11.14 -13.19 -13.78
N GLY A 125 10.79 -13.61 -14.99
CA GLY A 125 11.43 -14.75 -15.63
C GLY A 125 12.93 -14.56 -15.82
N ALA A 126 13.36 -13.35 -16.26
CA ALA A 126 14.77 -13.00 -16.38
C ALA A 126 15.50 -12.99 -15.02
N ALA A 127 14.80 -12.65 -13.92
CA ALA A 127 15.30 -12.71 -12.55
C ALA A 127 15.27 -14.13 -11.94
N GLY A 128 14.76 -15.13 -12.65
CA GLY A 128 14.70 -16.51 -12.19
C GLY A 128 13.53 -16.84 -11.26
N HIS A 129 12.52 -16.00 -11.19
CA HIS A 129 11.29 -16.25 -10.43
C HIS A 129 10.29 -17.07 -11.24
N GLU A 130 9.51 -17.89 -10.55
CA GLU A 130 8.33 -18.52 -11.15
C GLU A 130 7.31 -17.42 -11.51
N THR A 131 6.66 -17.60 -12.66
CA THR A 131 5.69 -16.62 -13.18
C THR A 131 4.61 -17.32 -14.00
N HIS A 132 3.49 -16.62 -14.21
CA HIS A 132 2.47 -17.07 -15.15
C HIS A 132 3.06 -17.18 -16.57
N SER A 133 2.53 -18.08 -17.37
CA SER A 133 2.91 -18.22 -18.78
C SER A 133 2.09 -17.30 -19.69
N ASP A 134 0.90 -16.92 -19.27
CA ASP A 134 -0.04 -16.07 -20.02
C ASP A 134 -0.32 -14.77 -19.27
N PRO A 135 -0.10 -13.60 -19.89
CA PRO A 135 -0.43 -12.30 -19.30
C PRO A 135 -1.91 -12.14 -18.93
N HIS A 136 -2.81 -12.65 -19.75
CA HIS A 136 -4.25 -12.57 -19.52
C HIS A 136 -4.67 -13.34 -18.26
N ASP A 137 -4.10 -14.53 -18.05
CA ASP A 137 -4.36 -15.32 -16.84
C ASP A 137 -3.89 -14.59 -15.58
N LEU A 138 -2.73 -13.93 -15.63
CA LEU A 138 -2.22 -13.14 -14.51
C LEU A 138 -3.14 -11.93 -14.21
N VAL A 139 -3.62 -11.24 -15.24
CA VAL A 139 -4.58 -10.13 -15.06
C VAL A 139 -5.88 -10.62 -14.43
N ALA A 140 -6.41 -11.73 -14.93
CA ALA A 140 -7.65 -12.32 -14.41
C ALA A 140 -7.51 -12.78 -12.95
N ASP A 141 -6.38 -13.41 -12.62
CA ASP A 141 -6.06 -13.86 -11.26
C ASP A 141 -6.03 -12.70 -10.27
N LEU A 142 -5.25 -11.65 -10.56
CA LEU A 142 -5.13 -10.49 -9.69
C LEU A 142 -6.49 -9.78 -9.50
N ARG A 143 -7.25 -9.56 -10.58
CA ARG A 143 -8.58 -8.93 -10.50
C ARG A 143 -9.61 -9.78 -9.76
N GLY A 144 -9.42 -11.10 -9.73
CA GLY A 144 -10.29 -12.03 -8.99
C GLY A 144 -10.07 -12.02 -7.48
N HIS A 145 -8.88 -11.63 -7.02
CA HIS A 145 -8.48 -11.75 -5.62
C HIS A 145 -8.28 -10.41 -4.90
N LEU A 146 -8.08 -9.31 -5.65
CA LEU A 146 -7.75 -8.00 -5.08
C LEU A 146 -8.92 -7.03 -5.17
N HIS A 147 -9.09 -6.21 -4.14
CA HIS A 147 -10.05 -5.12 -4.22
C HIS A 147 -9.55 -4.04 -5.18
N PRO A 148 -10.40 -3.58 -6.12
CA PRO A 148 -10.07 -2.47 -6.98
C PRO A 148 -9.92 -1.16 -6.19
N LEU A 149 -9.03 -0.27 -6.66
CA LEU A 149 -8.72 0.99 -5.98
C LEU A 149 -9.96 1.87 -5.75
N ASP A 150 -10.89 1.91 -6.69
CA ASP A 150 -12.12 2.70 -6.56
C ASP A 150 -13.03 2.18 -5.46
N ARG A 151 -13.08 0.85 -5.23
CA ARG A 151 -13.80 0.27 -4.09
C ARG A 151 -13.15 0.64 -2.76
N ILE A 152 -11.82 0.59 -2.70
CA ILE A 152 -11.04 1.02 -1.52
C ILE A 152 -11.30 2.50 -1.24
N ARG A 153 -11.19 3.36 -2.25
CA ARG A 153 -11.46 4.80 -2.14
C ARG A 153 -12.87 5.08 -1.64
N GLY A 154 -13.88 4.51 -2.28
CA GLY A 154 -15.28 4.74 -1.91
C GLY A 154 -15.58 4.40 -0.44
N ALA A 155 -14.99 3.33 0.08
CA ALA A 155 -15.14 2.96 1.50
C ALA A 155 -14.33 3.88 2.44
N LEU A 156 -13.17 4.37 2.02
CA LEU A 156 -12.36 5.33 2.80
C LEU A 156 -12.98 6.73 2.80
N GLU A 157 -13.63 7.15 1.71
CA GLU A 157 -14.29 8.46 1.57
C GLU A 157 -15.46 8.68 2.52
N GLU A 158 -15.96 7.64 3.18
CA GLU A 158 -16.91 7.79 4.29
C GLU A 158 -16.27 8.48 5.52
N TRP A 159 -14.95 8.36 5.68
CA TRP A 159 -14.21 8.76 6.87
C TRP A 159 -13.14 9.83 6.61
N PHE A 160 -12.60 9.86 5.40
CA PHE A 160 -11.47 10.72 5.03
C PHE A 160 -11.80 11.59 3.83
N ASP A 161 -11.33 12.82 3.86
CA ASP A 161 -11.24 13.67 2.67
C ASP A 161 -9.99 13.26 1.89
N LEU A 162 -10.17 12.45 0.84
CA LEU A 162 -9.08 11.91 0.03
C LEU A 162 -8.70 12.88 -1.10
N GLY A 163 -7.39 13.06 -1.29
CA GLY A 163 -6.86 13.69 -2.50
C GLY A 163 -7.00 12.80 -3.74
N GLU A 164 -6.70 13.39 -4.91
CA GLU A 164 -6.61 12.62 -6.15
C GLU A 164 -5.40 11.66 -6.12
N PRO A 165 -5.54 10.43 -6.65
CA PRO A 165 -4.44 9.47 -6.66
C PRO A 165 -3.31 9.93 -7.58
N VAL A 166 -2.10 10.03 -7.04
CA VAL A 166 -0.88 10.22 -7.83
C VAL A 166 -0.42 8.86 -8.34
N ARG A 167 -0.48 8.67 -9.64
CA ARG A 167 -0.15 7.39 -10.28
C ARG A 167 1.32 7.34 -10.73
N GLY A 168 1.91 6.15 -10.71
CA GLY A 168 3.30 5.95 -11.10
C GLY A 168 3.69 4.49 -11.27
N ALA A 169 5.01 4.26 -11.32
CA ALA A 169 5.59 2.94 -11.40
C ALA A 169 5.32 2.12 -10.13
N TYR A 170 5.11 0.82 -10.32
CA TYR A 170 4.83 -0.11 -9.24
C TYR A 170 5.42 -1.51 -9.50
N LEU A 171 5.47 -1.95 -10.75
CA LEU A 171 5.81 -3.33 -11.12
C LEU A 171 7.21 -3.74 -10.68
N PHE A 172 8.16 -2.79 -10.70
CA PHE A 172 9.54 -3.02 -10.22
C PHE A 172 9.59 -3.48 -8.75
N ARG A 173 8.52 -3.29 -7.97
CA ARG A 173 8.44 -3.69 -6.56
C ARG A 173 8.14 -5.18 -6.36
N TRP A 174 7.75 -5.89 -7.43
CA TRP A 174 7.43 -7.31 -7.39
C TRP A 174 8.69 -8.18 -7.54
N GLU A 175 9.56 -8.11 -6.49
CA GLU A 175 10.80 -8.90 -6.41
C GLU A 175 11.73 -8.70 -7.62
N LEU A 176 11.70 -7.50 -8.19
CA LEU A 176 12.56 -7.12 -9.29
C LEU A 176 13.70 -6.22 -8.81
N PRO A 177 14.81 -6.16 -9.56
CA PRO A 177 15.88 -5.21 -9.30
C PRO A 177 15.36 -3.77 -9.25
N PRO A 178 15.73 -2.96 -8.23
CA PRO A 178 15.24 -1.59 -8.07
C PRO A 178 15.61 -0.68 -9.25
N GLU A 179 16.62 -1.03 -10.03
CA GLU A 179 17.05 -0.33 -11.25
C GLU A 179 15.99 -0.34 -12.35
N LEU A 180 15.02 -1.26 -12.29
CA LEU A 180 13.91 -1.34 -13.25
C LEU A 180 12.85 -0.25 -13.03
N ARG A 181 12.92 0.50 -11.94
CA ARG A 181 12.02 1.63 -11.70
C ARG A 181 12.08 2.67 -12.81
N ASP A 182 13.27 3.16 -13.15
CA ASP A 182 13.43 4.21 -14.17
C ASP A 182 13.01 3.75 -15.56
N PRO A 183 13.35 2.52 -16.03
CA PRO A 183 12.78 1.95 -17.24
C PRO A 183 11.24 1.86 -17.23
N GLU A 184 10.63 1.43 -16.13
CA GLU A 184 9.16 1.39 -16.01
C GLU A 184 8.57 2.80 -16.12
N GLU A 185 9.11 3.79 -15.40
CA GLU A 185 8.66 5.19 -15.45
C GLU A 185 8.78 5.76 -16.89
N GLN A 186 9.85 5.46 -17.61
CA GLN A 186 10.02 5.88 -19.02
C GLN A 186 8.97 5.24 -19.94
N LEU A 187 8.64 3.96 -19.75
CA LEU A 187 7.61 3.28 -20.52
C LEU A 187 6.21 3.85 -20.24
N ILE A 188 5.93 4.20 -18.96
CA ILE A 188 4.70 4.87 -18.56
C ILE A 188 4.61 6.25 -19.22
N ALA A 189 5.66 7.06 -19.15
CA ALA A 189 5.70 8.38 -19.76
C ALA A 189 5.51 8.33 -21.29
N ALA A 190 5.99 7.26 -21.94
CA ALA A 190 5.80 6.99 -23.36
C ALA A 190 4.44 6.39 -23.73
N GLY A 191 3.54 6.14 -22.76
CA GLY A 191 2.23 5.51 -22.95
C GLY A 191 2.29 4.02 -23.32
N ARG A 192 3.45 3.38 -23.15
CA ARG A 192 3.69 1.98 -23.49
C ARG A 192 3.31 1.02 -22.34
N LEU A 193 3.39 1.49 -21.09
CA LEU A 193 2.87 0.80 -19.92
C LEU A 193 1.82 1.66 -19.21
N PRO A 194 0.84 1.05 -18.53
CA PRO A 194 -0.03 1.78 -17.61
C PRO A 194 0.72 2.11 -16.31
N ALA A 195 0.40 3.24 -15.70
CA ALA A 195 0.82 3.53 -14.33
C ALA A 195 -0.07 2.73 -13.37
N THR A 196 0.47 1.65 -12.82
CA THR A 196 -0.27 0.70 -11.94
C THR A 196 -0.13 1.00 -10.46
N GLY A 197 0.81 1.85 -10.05
CA GLY A 197 0.90 2.35 -8.68
C GLY A 197 -0.01 3.56 -8.44
N ALA A 198 -0.57 3.66 -7.25
CA ALA A 198 -1.40 4.77 -6.82
C ALA A 198 -1.04 5.21 -5.39
N ARG A 199 -0.76 6.50 -5.21
CA ARG A 199 -0.51 7.13 -3.92
C ARG A 199 -1.63 8.07 -3.57
N LEU A 200 -2.17 7.94 -2.36
CA LEU A 200 -3.25 8.74 -1.84
C LEU A 200 -2.86 9.32 -0.48
N ILE A 201 -3.27 10.55 -0.23
CA ILE A 201 -3.22 11.16 1.09
C ILE A 201 -4.64 11.62 1.40
N GLY A 202 -5.09 11.34 2.61
CA GLY A 202 -6.39 11.76 3.11
C GLY A 202 -6.30 12.40 4.49
N THR A 203 -7.27 13.24 4.80
CA THR A 203 -7.43 13.84 6.13
C THR A 203 -8.69 13.30 6.77
N ARG A 204 -8.62 12.85 8.02
CA ARG A 204 -9.78 12.37 8.79
C ARG A 204 -10.74 13.53 9.07
N ARG A 205 -12.01 13.36 8.67
CA ARG A 205 -13.09 14.34 8.93
C ARG A 205 -13.37 14.53 10.41
#